data_819604de301c286cdcf13dcd2529a8ff
#
_entry.id   819604de301c286cdcf13dcd2529a8ff
#
_cell.length_a   1.000
_cell.length_b   1.000
_cell.length_c   1.000
_cell.angle_alpha   90.00
_cell.angle_beta   90.00
_cell.angle_gamma   90.00
#
_symmetry.space_group_name_H-M   'P 1'
#
loop_
_entity.id
_entity.type
_entity.pdbx_description
1 polymer ?
#
loop_
_entity_poly.entity_id
_entity_poly.type
_entity_poly.pdbx_seq_one_letter_code
_entity_poly.pdbx_strand_id
1 'polypeptide(L)'
;LRAAGAAPQPAPAEPGDETGTLVAEFAGYLAGERGRRPQTIALYSDAARRFLDSLPAAGDEGILAGLTAGAVRSFVIAESGRRGTGSLKNQVTAVRSLLRFLHLRGRIPDPLDGAAPAAAGWHRPPLTRKIRPEDVEAILASCDRDTHAGRRDYAILMLLARLGLRAGEAAAARAGDIDWRSGTILVRGKGGRDERMPLPADAGAAIADYCRNARPRAAASGMLFLHARAPYGPVSSSAVGHVVAQACRRAGLPQASAHQLRHVAATAMRRAGAPLSEISQLLRHQHEGTTSKYGTIDPDELFDGAQDSYGGGGEAALGMPMRV
;
A
#
# COMPACT_ATOMS: atom_id res chain seq x y z
N LEU A 1 7.46 -20.21 24.46
CA LEU A 1 7.24 -18.85 24.98
C LEU A 1 7.51 -17.88 23.82
N ARG A 2 6.43 -17.35 23.20
CA ARG A 2 6.51 -16.38 22.10
C ARG A 2 6.73 -15.00 22.71
N ALA A 3 7.89 -14.40 22.47
CA ALA A 3 8.07 -12.97 22.70
C ALA A 3 7.27 -12.22 21.61
N ALA A 4 6.10 -11.73 22.01
CA ALA A 4 5.34 -10.78 21.21
C ALA A 4 6.17 -9.50 21.12
N GLY A 5 6.56 -9.11 19.89
CA GLY A 5 7.13 -7.81 19.64
C GLY A 5 6.13 -6.73 20.05
N ALA A 6 6.36 -6.13 21.20
CA ALA A 6 5.56 -5.02 21.69
C ALA A 6 5.69 -3.87 20.67
N ALA A 7 4.55 -3.38 20.21
CA ALA A 7 4.50 -2.09 19.51
C ALA A 7 5.12 -1.03 20.43
N PRO A 8 5.80 0.00 19.89
CA PRO A 8 6.26 1.11 20.71
C PRO A 8 5.05 1.67 21.45
N GLN A 9 5.08 1.60 22.77
CA GLN A 9 4.09 2.27 23.61
C GLN A 9 4.23 3.77 23.31
N PRO A 10 3.11 4.49 23.14
CA PRO A 10 3.16 5.95 23.09
C PRO A 10 3.87 6.45 24.36
N ALA A 11 4.76 7.42 24.21
CA ALA A 11 5.44 8.04 25.33
C ALA A 11 4.41 8.47 26.41
N PRO A 12 4.70 8.30 27.71
CA PRO A 12 3.80 8.76 28.77
C PRO A 12 3.52 10.25 28.58
N ALA A 13 2.24 10.63 28.65
CA ALA A 13 1.81 12.02 28.54
C ALA A 13 2.45 12.83 29.66
N GLU A 14 3.00 14.00 29.35
CA GLU A 14 3.45 14.95 30.35
C GLU A 14 2.26 15.41 31.21
N PRO A 15 2.48 15.74 32.51
CA PRO A 15 1.41 16.26 33.36
C PRO A 15 0.87 17.58 32.76
N GLY A 16 -0.39 17.56 32.28
CA GLY A 16 -1.03 18.69 31.60
C GLY A 16 -1.31 18.49 30.12
N ASP A 17 -0.84 17.40 29.46
CA ASP A 17 -1.18 17.08 28.07
C ASP A 17 -2.53 16.32 28.00
N GLU A 18 -3.63 17.08 27.98
CA GLU A 18 -4.98 16.52 27.82
C GLU A 18 -5.12 15.79 26.47
N THR A 19 -4.54 16.34 25.41
CA THR A 19 -4.50 15.70 24.07
C THR A 19 -3.79 14.35 24.16
N GLY A 20 -2.63 14.30 24.78
CA GLY A 20 -1.85 13.06 24.93
C GLY A 20 -2.62 12.00 25.68
N THR A 21 -3.33 12.36 26.76
CA THR A 21 -4.16 11.46 27.55
C THR A 21 -5.30 10.89 26.71
N LEU A 22 -6.06 11.72 26.00
CA LEU A 22 -7.16 11.29 25.13
C LEU A 22 -6.68 10.38 24.00
N VAL A 23 -5.54 10.69 23.39
CA VAL A 23 -4.94 9.87 22.33
C VAL A 23 -4.49 8.52 22.88
N ALA A 24 -3.93 8.46 24.09
CA ALA A 24 -3.53 7.21 24.73
C ALA A 24 -4.75 6.33 25.08
N GLU A 25 -5.83 6.91 25.64
CA GLU A 25 -7.09 6.21 25.89
C GLU A 25 -7.70 5.66 24.59
N PHE A 26 -7.69 6.46 23.52
CA PHE A 26 -8.16 6.04 22.20
C PHE A 26 -7.33 4.90 21.61
N ALA A 27 -6.00 4.96 21.75
CA ALA A 27 -5.12 3.88 21.32
C ALA A 27 -5.40 2.57 22.07
N GLY A 28 -5.63 2.64 23.38
CA GLY A 28 -6.04 1.51 24.22
C GLY A 28 -7.38 0.90 23.76
N TYR A 29 -8.38 1.73 23.46
CA TYR A 29 -9.66 1.30 22.90
C TYR A 29 -9.48 0.59 21.54
N LEU A 30 -8.66 1.15 20.65
CA LEU A 30 -8.39 0.56 19.34
C LEU A 30 -7.70 -0.81 19.45
N ALA A 31 -6.81 -0.96 20.42
CA ALA A 31 -6.08 -2.21 20.66
C ALA A 31 -7.00 -3.28 21.31
N GLY A 32 -7.61 -2.94 22.44
CA GLY A 32 -8.36 -3.88 23.27
C GLY A 32 -9.74 -4.20 22.74
N GLU A 33 -10.55 -3.16 22.44
CA GLU A 33 -11.96 -3.38 22.10
C GLU A 33 -12.17 -3.53 20.57
N ARG A 34 -11.33 -2.91 19.74
CA ARG A 34 -11.46 -2.96 18.27
C ARG A 34 -10.47 -3.91 17.60
N GLY A 35 -9.55 -4.52 18.32
CA GLY A 35 -8.58 -5.49 17.80
C GLY A 35 -7.75 -4.95 16.65
N ARG A 36 -7.43 -3.63 16.64
CA ARG A 36 -6.70 -3.00 15.55
C ARG A 36 -5.21 -3.35 15.62
N ARG A 37 -4.57 -3.43 14.47
CA ARG A 37 -3.12 -3.69 14.39
C ARG A 37 -2.31 -2.46 14.79
N PRO A 38 -1.07 -2.64 15.30
CA PRO A 38 -0.22 -1.55 15.75
C PRO A 38 -0.05 -0.42 14.73
N GLN A 39 0.14 -0.76 13.46
CA GLN A 39 0.26 0.25 12.39
C GLN A 39 -1.02 1.07 12.18
N THR A 40 -2.19 0.44 12.33
CA THR A 40 -3.48 1.15 12.23
C THR A 40 -3.69 2.03 13.45
N ILE A 41 -3.31 1.54 14.64
CA ILE A 41 -3.38 2.31 15.90
C ILE A 41 -2.50 3.56 15.77
N ALA A 42 -1.24 3.41 15.37
CA ALA A 42 -0.32 4.54 15.18
C ALA A 42 -0.87 5.58 14.19
N LEU A 43 -1.41 5.13 13.04
CA LEU A 43 -2.01 6.01 12.04
C LEU A 43 -3.23 6.76 12.59
N TYR A 44 -4.10 6.09 13.35
CA TYR A 44 -5.31 6.69 13.90
C TYR A 44 -4.98 7.62 15.07
N SER A 45 -4.01 7.26 15.91
CA SER A 45 -3.54 8.10 17.01
C SER A 45 -2.90 9.39 16.51
N ASP A 46 -2.09 9.31 15.43
CA ASP A 46 -1.50 10.49 14.81
C ASP A 46 -2.56 11.41 14.18
N ALA A 47 -3.58 10.84 13.54
CA ALA A 47 -4.71 11.61 13.01
C ALA A 47 -5.56 12.25 14.14
N ALA A 48 -5.78 11.50 15.22
CA ALA A 48 -6.51 11.99 16.41
C ALA A 48 -5.78 13.16 17.08
N ARG A 49 -4.45 13.04 17.27
CA ARG A 49 -3.63 14.12 17.86
C ARG A 49 -3.75 15.38 17.01
N ARG A 50 -3.51 15.29 15.69
CA ARG A 50 -3.61 16.47 14.80
C ARG A 50 -4.99 17.12 14.82
N PHE A 51 -6.06 16.31 14.93
CA PHE A 51 -7.41 16.84 15.03
C PHE A 51 -7.62 17.57 16.35
N LEU A 52 -7.28 16.95 17.48
CA LEU A 52 -7.41 17.56 18.80
C LEU A 52 -6.57 18.85 18.93
N ASP A 53 -5.32 18.83 18.45
CA ASP A 53 -4.44 20.00 18.43
C ASP A 53 -4.97 21.16 17.55
N SER A 54 -5.87 20.86 16.60
CA SER A 54 -6.49 21.87 15.74
C SER A 54 -7.75 22.52 16.33
N LEU A 55 -8.24 22.00 17.46
CA LEU A 55 -9.42 22.58 18.13
C LEU A 55 -9.07 23.94 18.74
N PRO A 56 -10.00 24.90 18.72
CA PRO A 56 -9.79 26.18 19.37
C PRO A 56 -9.61 25.97 20.87
N ALA A 57 -8.65 26.70 21.44
CA ALA A 57 -8.44 26.69 22.88
C ALA A 57 -9.69 27.23 23.59
N ALA A 58 -10.26 26.45 24.51
CA ALA A 58 -11.48 26.80 25.24
C ALA A 58 -11.18 27.25 26.69
N GLY A 59 -10.02 27.79 26.96
CA GLY A 59 -9.61 28.22 28.31
C GLY A 59 -9.57 27.05 29.28
N ASP A 60 -10.15 27.23 30.46
CA ASP A 60 -10.17 26.22 31.54
C ASP A 60 -11.21 25.08 31.33
N GLU A 61 -12.02 25.16 30.28
CA GLU A 61 -13.10 24.17 30.02
C GLU A 61 -12.58 22.87 29.34
N GLY A 62 -11.29 22.77 29.06
CA GLY A 62 -10.66 21.62 28.43
C GLY A 62 -10.78 21.61 26.91
N ILE A 63 -9.95 20.78 26.26
CA ILE A 63 -9.81 20.75 24.78
C ILE A 63 -11.11 20.36 24.06
N LEU A 64 -11.98 19.56 24.68
CA LEU A 64 -13.23 19.10 24.09
C LEU A 64 -14.34 20.16 24.06
N ALA A 65 -14.24 21.26 24.81
CA ALA A 65 -15.20 22.34 24.79
C ALA A 65 -15.24 23.06 23.42
N GLY A 66 -14.10 23.08 22.70
CA GLY A 66 -14.02 23.56 21.31
C GLY A 66 -14.54 22.61 20.25
N LEU A 67 -14.96 21.40 20.64
CA LEU A 67 -15.37 20.34 19.71
C LEU A 67 -16.82 20.54 19.25
N THR A 68 -16.99 21.03 18.04
CA THR A 68 -18.29 21.25 17.39
C THR A 68 -18.32 20.58 16.01
N ALA A 69 -19.53 20.39 15.46
CA ALA A 69 -19.67 19.93 14.08
C ALA A 69 -18.98 20.85 13.06
N GLY A 70 -18.90 22.17 13.37
CA GLY A 70 -18.16 23.16 12.58
C GLY A 70 -16.65 22.89 12.62
N ALA A 71 -16.08 22.68 13.79
CA ALA A 71 -14.64 22.37 13.96
C ALA A 71 -14.25 21.08 13.21
N VAL A 72 -15.09 20.03 13.28
CA VAL A 72 -14.87 18.79 12.52
C VAL A 72 -14.83 19.04 11.01
N ARG A 73 -15.78 19.81 10.47
CA ARG A 73 -15.81 20.13 9.03
C ARG A 73 -14.63 20.98 8.62
N SER A 74 -14.29 22.02 9.39
CA SER A 74 -13.16 22.90 9.11
C SER A 74 -11.84 22.15 9.07
N PHE A 75 -11.62 21.22 10.00
CA PHE A 75 -10.43 20.35 9.99
C PHE A 75 -10.35 19.50 8.72
N VAL A 76 -11.43 18.83 8.33
CA VAL A 76 -11.43 17.98 7.12
C VAL A 76 -11.19 18.82 5.86
N ILE A 77 -11.74 20.02 5.77
CA ILE A 77 -11.52 20.94 4.64
C ILE A 77 -10.05 21.38 4.61
N ALA A 78 -9.47 21.80 5.74
CA ALA A 78 -8.07 22.18 5.81
C ALA A 78 -7.11 21.05 5.41
N GLU A 79 -7.39 19.83 5.85
CA GLU A 79 -6.60 18.65 5.48
C GLU A 79 -6.77 18.25 4.01
N SER A 80 -7.90 18.55 3.38
CA SER A 80 -8.13 18.26 1.95
C SER A 80 -7.22 19.06 1.04
N GLY A 81 -6.85 20.28 1.42
CA GLY A 81 -5.89 21.10 0.68
C GLY A 81 -4.43 20.66 0.84
N ARG A 82 -4.12 19.90 1.91
CA ARG A 82 -2.74 19.48 2.24
C ARG A 82 -2.41 18.06 1.82
N ARG A 83 -3.41 17.21 1.57
CA ARG A 83 -3.23 15.77 1.41
C ARG A 83 -3.88 15.22 0.15
N GLY A 84 -3.26 14.20 -0.43
CA GLY A 84 -3.89 13.42 -1.49
C GLY A 84 -5.12 12.64 -0.99
N THR A 85 -6.06 12.36 -1.89
CA THR A 85 -7.39 11.77 -1.61
C THR A 85 -7.35 10.49 -0.77
N GLY A 86 -6.36 9.61 -1.00
CA GLY A 86 -6.22 8.37 -0.24
C GLY A 86 -5.84 8.60 1.22
N SER A 87 -4.94 9.56 1.47
CA SER A 87 -4.54 9.95 2.83
C SER A 87 -5.68 10.64 3.57
N LEU A 88 -6.46 11.49 2.87
CA LEU A 88 -7.62 12.17 3.44
C LEU A 88 -8.71 11.15 3.87
N LYS A 89 -9.00 10.12 3.06
CA LYS A 89 -9.95 9.07 3.43
C LYS A 89 -9.58 8.36 4.73
N ASN A 90 -8.30 8.04 4.89
CA ASN A 90 -7.81 7.41 6.11
C ASN A 90 -7.94 8.35 7.31
N GLN A 91 -7.65 9.63 7.13
CA GLN A 91 -7.79 10.63 8.17
C GLN A 91 -9.24 10.84 8.62
N VAL A 92 -10.16 11.01 7.67
CA VAL A 92 -11.60 11.10 7.97
C VAL A 92 -12.09 9.86 8.72
N THR A 93 -11.65 8.67 8.31
CA THR A 93 -11.99 7.42 8.99
C THR A 93 -11.47 7.38 10.43
N ALA A 94 -10.24 7.85 10.65
CA ALA A 94 -9.64 7.92 11.98
C ALA A 94 -10.36 8.92 12.88
N VAL A 95 -10.67 10.13 12.37
CA VAL A 95 -11.43 11.17 13.10
C VAL A 95 -12.83 10.66 13.46
N ARG A 96 -13.55 10.05 12.53
CA ARG A 96 -14.85 9.43 12.83
C ARG A 96 -14.75 8.36 13.93
N SER A 97 -13.68 7.56 13.91
CA SER A 97 -13.42 6.54 14.94
C SER A 97 -13.16 7.17 16.31
N LEU A 98 -12.42 8.29 16.36
CA LEU A 98 -12.19 9.06 17.58
C LEU A 98 -13.50 9.64 18.12
N LEU A 99 -14.29 10.31 17.28
CA LEU A 99 -15.55 10.93 17.68
C LEU A 99 -16.54 9.89 18.25
N ARG A 100 -16.64 8.71 17.64
CA ARG A 100 -17.42 7.60 18.19
C ARG A 100 -16.90 7.14 19.54
N PHE A 101 -15.58 7.03 19.70
CA PHE A 101 -14.96 6.68 20.96
C PHE A 101 -15.29 7.71 22.04
N LEU A 102 -15.14 9.01 21.76
CA LEU A 102 -15.46 10.08 22.73
C LEU A 102 -16.93 10.05 23.15
N HIS A 103 -17.84 9.83 22.20
CA HIS A 103 -19.27 9.72 22.50
C HIS A 103 -19.57 8.46 23.32
N LEU A 104 -19.02 7.30 22.96
CA LEU A 104 -19.19 6.04 23.72
C LEU A 104 -18.65 6.12 25.17
N ARG A 105 -17.62 6.93 25.39
CA ARG A 105 -17.05 7.20 26.72
C ARG A 105 -17.76 8.33 27.48
N GLY A 106 -18.82 8.90 26.90
CA GLY A 106 -19.57 10.02 27.51
C GLY A 106 -18.76 11.30 27.62
N ARG A 107 -17.67 11.44 26.86
CA ARG A 107 -16.84 12.64 26.84
C ARG A 107 -17.47 13.78 26.02
N ILE A 108 -18.36 13.46 25.10
CA ILE A 108 -19.16 14.38 24.30
C ILE A 108 -20.62 13.92 24.31
N PRO A 109 -21.59 14.84 24.41
CA PRO A 109 -23.01 14.50 24.51
C PRO A 109 -23.57 13.99 23.18
N ASP A 110 -23.15 14.57 22.05
CA ASP A 110 -23.70 14.30 20.73
C ASP A 110 -22.76 13.45 19.84
N PRO A 111 -23.31 12.55 19.00
CA PRO A 111 -22.51 11.79 18.04
C PRO A 111 -22.07 12.67 16.87
N LEU A 112 -20.85 13.21 16.92
CA LEU A 112 -20.30 14.12 15.91
C LEU A 112 -19.62 13.42 14.73
N ASP A 113 -19.57 12.08 14.71
CA ASP A 113 -18.88 11.33 13.66
C ASP A 113 -19.51 11.53 12.25
N GLY A 114 -20.81 11.80 12.17
CA GLY A 114 -21.52 12.19 10.96
C GLY A 114 -21.15 13.58 10.43
N ALA A 115 -20.63 14.48 11.27
CA ALA A 115 -20.22 15.82 10.87
C ALA A 115 -18.93 15.83 10.01
N ALA A 116 -18.11 14.79 10.08
CA ALA A 116 -16.97 14.64 9.18
C ALA A 116 -17.46 14.28 7.77
N PRO A 117 -17.32 15.15 6.75
CA PRO A 117 -17.80 14.86 5.41
C PRO A 117 -17.10 13.63 4.85
N ALA A 118 -17.80 12.85 4.02
CA ALA A 118 -17.15 11.81 3.25
C ALA A 118 -16.08 12.46 2.36
N ALA A 119 -14.86 11.92 2.37
CA ALA A 119 -13.87 12.34 1.38
C ALA A 119 -14.43 11.97 -0.01
N ALA A 120 -15.04 12.97 -0.68
CA ALA A 120 -15.73 12.76 -1.93
C ALA A 120 -14.77 12.21 -2.97
N GLY A 121 -15.15 11.11 -3.62
CA GLY A 121 -14.36 10.42 -4.63
C GLY A 121 -14.35 11.15 -6.00
N TRP A 122 -14.45 12.47 -6.04
CA TRP A 122 -14.55 13.27 -7.24
C TRP A 122 -13.23 13.55 -7.96
N HIS A 123 -12.10 13.12 -7.39
CA HIS A 123 -10.89 13.11 -8.19
C HIS A 123 -10.90 11.87 -9.08
N ARG A 124 -11.23 12.06 -10.35
CA ARG A 124 -10.61 11.24 -11.38
C ARG A 124 -9.11 11.23 -11.03
N PRO A 125 -8.50 10.06 -10.77
CA PRO A 125 -7.05 10.05 -10.66
C PRO A 125 -6.54 10.75 -11.93
N PRO A 126 -5.53 11.63 -11.83
CA PRO A 126 -4.92 12.14 -13.03
C PRO A 126 -4.64 10.94 -13.93
N LEU A 127 -4.83 11.09 -15.24
CA LEU A 127 -4.47 10.09 -16.25
C LEU A 127 -2.94 9.91 -16.24
N THR A 128 -2.42 9.50 -15.09
CA THR A 128 -1.03 9.07 -14.98
C THR A 128 -0.96 7.74 -15.69
N ARG A 129 -0.17 7.69 -16.76
CA ARG A 129 0.15 6.45 -17.45
C ARG A 129 0.39 5.35 -16.41
N LYS A 130 -0.45 4.34 -16.45
CA LYS A 130 -0.29 3.18 -15.58
C LYS A 130 0.97 2.44 -16.02
N ILE A 131 1.66 1.82 -15.06
CA ILE A 131 2.74 0.88 -15.36
C ILE A 131 2.13 -0.31 -16.12
N ARG A 132 2.71 -0.63 -17.26
CA ARG A 132 2.31 -1.75 -18.11
C ARG A 132 3.23 -2.94 -17.88
N PRO A 133 2.84 -4.16 -18.32
CA PRO A 133 3.70 -5.32 -18.23
C PRO A 133 5.09 -5.12 -18.87
N GLU A 134 5.16 -4.39 -19.97
CA GLU A 134 6.40 -4.08 -20.71
C GLU A 134 7.34 -3.17 -19.91
N ASP A 135 6.80 -2.31 -19.06
CA ASP A 135 7.58 -1.39 -18.23
C ASP A 135 8.30 -2.12 -17.07
N VAL A 136 7.86 -3.35 -16.72
CA VAL A 136 8.43 -4.12 -15.58
C VAL A 136 9.89 -4.47 -15.81
N GLU A 137 10.25 -4.90 -17.02
CA GLU A 137 11.63 -5.26 -17.32
C GLU A 137 12.56 -4.05 -17.27
N ALA A 138 12.09 -2.87 -17.69
CA ALA A 138 12.84 -1.62 -17.55
C ALA A 138 13.03 -1.24 -16.05
N ILE A 139 12.00 -1.44 -15.21
CA ILE A 139 12.10 -1.24 -13.77
C ILE A 139 13.14 -2.18 -13.15
N LEU A 140 13.13 -3.46 -13.51
CA LEU A 140 14.08 -4.46 -13.03
C LEU A 140 15.50 -4.14 -13.50
N ALA A 141 15.68 -3.81 -14.80
CA ALA A 141 16.97 -3.46 -15.39
C ALA A 141 17.57 -2.18 -14.80
N SER A 142 16.75 -1.29 -14.24
CA SER A 142 17.21 -0.05 -13.61
C SER A 142 18.03 -0.26 -12.32
N CYS A 143 18.07 -1.49 -11.78
CA CYS A 143 18.81 -1.80 -10.57
C CYS A 143 20.30 -2.01 -10.86
N ASP A 144 21.15 -1.21 -10.22
CA ASP A 144 22.60 -1.39 -10.23
C ASP A 144 22.99 -2.60 -9.37
N ARG A 145 23.09 -3.77 -10.00
CA ARG A 145 23.37 -5.04 -9.33
C ARG A 145 24.83 -5.20 -8.91
N ASP A 146 25.70 -4.26 -9.20
CA ASP A 146 27.08 -4.25 -8.69
C ASP A 146 27.13 -3.73 -7.25
N THR A 147 26.09 -3.02 -6.81
CA THR A 147 25.96 -2.54 -5.42
C THR A 147 25.14 -3.48 -4.53
N HIS A 148 25.46 -3.51 -3.23
CA HIS A 148 24.69 -4.27 -2.23
C HIS A 148 23.22 -3.83 -2.18
N ALA A 149 22.96 -2.52 -2.28
CA ALA A 149 21.61 -1.98 -2.28
C ALA A 149 20.85 -2.40 -3.55
N GLY A 150 21.48 -2.33 -4.71
CA GLY A 150 20.84 -2.69 -5.97
C GLY A 150 20.51 -4.18 -6.08
N ARG A 151 21.37 -5.08 -5.57
CA ARG A 151 21.05 -6.52 -5.49
C ARG A 151 19.85 -6.79 -4.59
N ARG A 152 19.77 -6.11 -3.43
CA ARG A 152 18.62 -6.18 -2.53
C ARG A 152 17.37 -5.69 -3.23
N ASP A 153 17.44 -4.51 -3.84
CA ASP A 153 16.30 -3.84 -4.47
C ASP A 153 15.78 -4.66 -5.66
N TYR A 154 16.69 -5.24 -6.45
CA TYR A 154 16.35 -6.16 -7.52
C TYR A 154 15.61 -7.39 -7.00
N ALA A 155 16.09 -8.04 -5.94
CA ALA A 155 15.41 -9.19 -5.35
C ALA A 155 14.02 -8.84 -4.78
N ILE A 156 13.87 -7.66 -4.16
CA ILE A 156 12.56 -7.15 -3.72
C ILE A 156 11.62 -6.97 -4.91
N LEU A 157 12.07 -6.29 -5.97
CA LEU A 157 11.27 -6.03 -7.17
C LEU A 157 10.87 -7.32 -7.88
N MET A 158 11.74 -8.32 -7.93
CA MET A 158 11.42 -9.64 -8.48
C MET A 158 10.27 -10.31 -7.72
N LEU A 159 10.28 -10.27 -6.38
CA LEU A 159 9.16 -10.81 -5.59
C LEU A 159 7.85 -10.06 -5.83
N LEU A 160 7.89 -8.72 -5.98
CA LEU A 160 6.70 -7.92 -6.26
C LEU A 160 6.17 -8.19 -7.68
N ALA A 161 7.06 -8.28 -8.68
CA ALA A 161 6.68 -8.41 -10.08
C ALA A 161 6.27 -9.85 -10.45
N ARG A 162 6.97 -10.88 -9.95
CA ARG A 162 6.71 -12.28 -10.32
C ARG A 162 5.65 -12.95 -9.45
N LEU A 163 5.67 -12.70 -8.13
CA LEU A 163 4.72 -13.31 -7.19
C LEU A 163 3.57 -12.36 -6.81
N GLY A 164 3.60 -11.12 -7.22
CA GLY A 164 2.59 -10.13 -6.86
C GLY A 164 2.49 -9.90 -5.35
N LEU A 165 3.60 -9.99 -4.58
CA LEU A 165 3.58 -9.78 -3.14
C LEU A 165 3.15 -8.36 -2.78
N ARG A 166 2.46 -8.20 -1.65
CA ARG A 166 2.26 -6.88 -1.05
C ARG A 166 3.57 -6.37 -0.46
N ALA A 167 3.77 -5.05 -0.42
CA ALA A 167 4.96 -4.45 0.18
C ALA A 167 5.23 -4.96 1.61
N GLY A 168 4.18 -5.14 2.41
CA GLY A 168 4.30 -5.68 3.77
C GLY A 168 4.67 -7.17 3.81
N GLU A 169 4.25 -7.96 2.84
CA GLU A 169 4.60 -9.37 2.71
C GLU A 169 6.08 -9.53 2.31
N ALA A 170 6.54 -8.75 1.34
CA ALA A 170 7.94 -8.71 0.96
C ALA A 170 8.84 -8.23 2.12
N ALA A 171 8.42 -7.20 2.85
CA ALA A 171 9.15 -6.69 4.03
C ALA A 171 9.19 -7.70 5.18
N ALA A 172 8.14 -8.53 5.35
CA ALA A 172 8.04 -9.54 6.41
C ALA A 172 8.68 -10.88 6.06
N ALA A 173 9.18 -11.06 4.84
CA ALA A 173 9.81 -12.29 4.39
C ALA A 173 11.07 -12.62 5.25
N ARG A 174 11.25 -13.89 5.56
CA ARG A 174 12.41 -14.37 6.32
C ARG A 174 13.28 -15.26 5.46
N ALA A 175 14.56 -15.33 5.75
CA ALA A 175 15.49 -16.23 5.03
C ALA A 175 15.07 -17.70 5.15
N GLY A 176 14.55 -18.12 6.31
CA GLY A 176 14.03 -19.47 6.54
C GLY A 176 12.67 -19.78 5.93
N ASP A 177 12.02 -18.80 5.28
CA ASP A 177 10.75 -19.03 4.60
C ASP A 177 10.92 -19.67 3.21
N ILE A 178 12.14 -19.67 2.69
CA ILE A 178 12.47 -20.21 1.38
C ILE A 178 12.91 -21.66 1.53
N ASP A 179 12.17 -22.54 0.91
CA ASP A 179 12.58 -23.92 0.71
C ASP A 179 13.22 -24.05 -0.68
N TRP A 180 14.55 -24.01 -0.69
CA TRP A 180 15.35 -24.11 -1.91
C TRP A 180 15.24 -25.47 -2.60
N ARG A 181 14.90 -26.52 -1.85
CA ARG A 181 14.76 -27.88 -2.39
C ARG A 181 13.48 -28.05 -3.17
N SER A 182 12.38 -27.56 -2.62
CA SER A 182 11.07 -27.62 -3.28
C SER A 182 10.81 -26.43 -4.20
N GLY A 183 11.67 -25.42 -4.23
CA GLY A 183 11.47 -24.19 -5.01
C GLY A 183 10.24 -23.42 -4.56
N THR A 184 10.02 -23.29 -3.24
CA THR A 184 8.84 -22.60 -2.70
C THR A 184 9.20 -21.56 -1.66
N ILE A 185 8.32 -20.58 -1.46
CA ILE A 185 8.43 -19.55 -0.42
C ILE A 185 7.16 -19.51 0.42
N LEU A 186 7.33 -19.45 1.75
CA LEU A 186 6.23 -19.22 2.70
C LEU A 186 5.95 -17.71 2.80
N VAL A 187 4.77 -17.28 2.40
CA VAL A 187 4.34 -15.89 2.44
C VAL A 187 3.37 -15.68 3.59
N ARG A 188 3.73 -14.78 4.51
CA ARG A 188 2.89 -14.46 5.68
C ARG A 188 1.86 -13.41 5.33
N GLY A 189 0.60 -13.85 5.27
CA GLY A 189 -0.52 -13.00 4.92
C GLY A 189 -1.07 -12.16 6.10
N LYS A 190 -1.94 -11.22 5.76
CA LYS A 190 -2.69 -10.45 6.75
C LYS A 190 -3.66 -11.38 7.50
N GLY A 191 -3.59 -11.41 8.83
CA GLY A 191 -4.49 -12.23 9.66
C GLY A 191 -3.95 -13.62 10.02
N GLY A 192 -2.63 -13.86 9.89
CA GLY A 192 -2.01 -15.14 10.26
C GLY A 192 -2.26 -16.26 9.23
N ARG A 193 -2.66 -15.90 8.02
CA ARG A 193 -2.78 -16.86 6.90
C ARG A 193 -1.44 -16.94 6.19
N ASP A 194 -0.72 -17.97 6.52
CA ASP A 194 0.56 -18.28 5.88
C ASP A 194 0.29 -19.20 4.71
N GLU A 195 0.86 -18.89 3.56
CA GLU A 195 0.65 -19.64 2.33
C GLU A 195 1.99 -19.93 1.66
N ARG A 196 2.15 -21.17 1.20
CA ARG A 196 3.34 -21.58 0.47
C ARG A 196 3.09 -21.42 -1.03
N MET A 197 3.96 -20.67 -1.68
CA MET A 197 3.86 -20.35 -3.10
C MET A 197 5.06 -20.91 -3.87
N PRO A 198 4.89 -21.32 -5.14
CA PRO A 198 6.01 -21.58 -6.03
C PRO A 198 6.92 -20.32 -6.13
N LEU A 199 8.21 -20.51 -6.04
CA LEU A 199 9.21 -19.46 -6.24
C LEU A 199 9.79 -19.59 -7.65
N PRO A 200 9.47 -18.68 -8.58
CA PRO A 200 10.05 -18.71 -9.92
C PRO A 200 11.58 -18.71 -9.88
N ALA A 201 12.20 -19.42 -10.80
CA ALA A 201 13.65 -19.63 -10.80
C ALA A 201 14.45 -18.32 -10.86
N ASP A 202 13.98 -17.34 -11.64
CA ASP A 202 14.59 -16.01 -11.76
C ASP A 202 14.51 -15.22 -10.45
N ALA A 203 13.36 -15.28 -9.76
CA ALA A 203 13.19 -14.66 -8.44
C ALA A 203 14.04 -15.36 -7.37
N GLY A 204 14.11 -16.69 -7.41
CA GLY A 204 14.97 -17.47 -6.54
C GLY A 204 16.45 -17.14 -6.74
N ALA A 205 16.91 -17.03 -8.00
CA ALA A 205 18.27 -16.64 -8.34
C ALA A 205 18.60 -15.23 -7.82
N ALA A 206 17.70 -14.27 -7.96
CA ALA A 206 17.88 -12.91 -7.45
C ALA A 206 18.02 -12.87 -5.92
N ILE A 207 17.21 -13.64 -5.20
CA ILE A 207 17.30 -13.75 -3.75
C ILE A 207 18.61 -14.42 -3.33
N ALA A 208 19.00 -15.50 -4.01
CA ALA A 208 20.23 -16.22 -3.72
C ALA A 208 21.47 -15.35 -3.95
N ASP A 209 21.47 -14.53 -5.01
CA ASP A 209 22.52 -13.55 -5.29
C ASP A 209 22.61 -12.51 -4.18
N TYR A 210 21.48 -11.92 -3.78
CA TYR A 210 21.44 -10.98 -2.65
C TYR A 210 21.97 -11.62 -1.37
N CYS A 211 21.51 -12.82 -1.02
CA CYS A 211 21.90 -13.50 0.22
C CYS A 211 23.38 -13.82 0.27
N ARG A 212 23.99 -14.23 -0.85
CA ARG A 212 25.40 -14.60 -0.94
C ARG A 212 26.32 -13.39 -0.98
N ASN A 213 25.95 -12.37 -1.75
CA ASN A 213 26.87 -11.33 -2.19
C ASN A 213 26.59 -9.94 -1.60
N ALA A 214 25.42 -9.72 -1.01
CA ALA A 214 25.02 -8.36 -0.60
C ALA A 214 24.36 -8.27 0.79
N ARG A 215 23.80 -9.37 1.32
CA ARG A 215 23.15 -9.34 2.62
C ARG A 215 24.17 -9.17 3.75
N PRO A 216 24.01 -8.18 4.65
CA PRO A 216 24.93 -7.96 5.76
C PRO A 216 25.04 -9.19 6.66
N ARG A 217 26.25 -9.75 6.79
CA ARG A 217 26.52 -10.94 7.61
C ARG A 217 26.44 -10.66 9.11
N ALA A 218 26.76 -9.43 9.53
CA ALA A 218 26.75 -9.00 10.93
C ALA A 218 25.34 -8.84 11.53
N ALA A 219 24.28 -8.94 10.71
CA ALA A 219 22.91 -8.79 11.20
C ALA A 219 22.40 -10.11 11.75
N ALA A 220 22.13 -10.16 13.06
CA ALA A 220 21.50 -11.31 13.75
C ALA A 220 20.02 -11.52 13.39
N SER A 221 19.50 -10.81 12.37
CA SER A 221 18.10 -10.85 11.98
C SER A 221 17.78 -12.03 11.07
N GLY A 222 16.74 -12.79 11.39
CA GLY A 222 16.17 -13.82 10.51
C GLY A 222 15.38 -13.25 9.32
N MET A 223 15.21 -11.92 9.23
CA MET A 223 14.52 -11.27 8.12
C MET A 223 15.34 -11.37 6.83
N LEU A 224 14.66 -11.57 5.70
CA LEU A 224 15.33 -11.72 4.42
C LEU A 224 15.99 -10.42 3.97
N PHE A 225 15.25 -9.33 3.93
CA PHE A 225 15.72 -8.03 3.44
C PHE A 225 16.09 -7.09 4.58
N LEU A 226 17.30 -6.54 4.51
CA LEU A 226 17.87 -5.64 5.50
C LEU A 226 18.26 -4.31 4.86
N HIS A 227 18.38 -3.27 5.68
CA HIS A 227 18.99 -2.01 5.24
C HIS A 227 20.45 -2.26 4.80
N ALA A 228 20.84 -1.59 3.70
CA ALA A 228 22.22 -1.73 3.16
C ALA A 228 23.27 -0.94 3.95
N ARG A 229 22.84 -0.08 4.88
CA ARG A 229 23.69 0.73 5.77
C ARG A 229 23.35 0.43 7.22
N ALA A 230 24.33 0.54 8.10
CA ALA A 230 24.13 0.42 9.53
C ALA A 230 23.16 1.51 10.07
N PRO A 231 22.33 1.16 11.07
CA PRO A 231 22.11 -0.18 11.61
C PRO A 231 21.38 -1.07 10.61
N TYR A 232 21.86 -2.31 10.40
CA TYR A 232 21.33 -3.27 9.44
C TYR A 232 20.00 -3.88 9.89
N GLY A 233 19.02 -3.04 10.19
CA GLY A 233 17.67 -3.46 10.57
C GLY A 233 16.85 -3.99 9.40
N PRO A 234 15.70 -4.63 9.69
CA PRO A 234 14.76 -5.08 8.67
C PRO A 234 14.22 -3.92 7.82
N VAL A 235 14.02 -4.13 6.52
CA VAL A 235 13.32 -3.14 5.69
C VAL A 235 11.85 -3.08 6.09
N SER A 236 11.28 -1.88 6.12
CA SER A 236 9.86 -1.66 6.35
C SER A 236 9.04 -1.75 5.05
N SER A 237 7.74 -1.92 5.17
CA SER A 237 6.81 -1.84 4.02
C SER A 237 6.92 -0.50 3.27
N SER A 238 7.17 0.61 3.97
CA SER A 238 7.42 1.91 3.33
C SER A 238 8.74 1.94 2.58
N ALA A 239 9.79 1.30 3.10
CA ALA A 239 11.06 1.17 2.40
C ALA A 239 10.92 0.36 1.10
N VAL A 240 10.11 -0.72 1.10
CA VAL A 240 9.77 -1.47 -0.13
C VAL A 240 9.06 -0.56 -1.13
N GLY A 241 8.09 0.26 -0.69
CA GLY A 241 7.44 1.24 -1.56
C GLY A 241 8.43 2.26 -2.15
N HIS A 242 9.44 2.65 -1.37
CA HIS A 242 10.50 3.56 -1.80
C HIS A 242 11.41 2.93 -2.87
N VAL A 243 11.72 1.64 -2.73
CA VAL A 243 12.47 0.87 -3.74
C VAL A 243 11.75 0.91 -5.08
N VAL A 244 10.45 0.65 -5.11
CA VAL A 244 9.64 0.72 -6.34
C VAL A 244 9.68 2.11 -6.94
N ALA A 245 9.41 3.16 -6.15
CA ALA A 245 9.39 4.54 -6.62
C ALA A 245 10.75 4.99 -7.18
N GLN A 246 11.84 4.56 -6.57
CA GLN A 246 13.19 4.86 -7.05
C GLN A 246 13.52 4.10 -8.34
N ALA A 247 13.12 2.84 -8.46
CA ALA A 247 13.33 2.05 -9.66
C ALA A 247 12.57 2.65 -10.85
N CYS A 248 11.30 3.05 -10.67
CA CYS A 248 10.54 3.77 -11.69
C CYS A 248 11.25 5.05 -12.15
N ARG A 249 11.76 5.84 -11.20
CA ARG A 249 12.50 7.07 -11.50
C ARG A 249 13.77 6.82 -12.32
N ARG A 250 14.56 5.79 -11.94
CA ARG A 250 15.76 5.39 -12.70
C ARG A 250 15.43 4.92 -14.11
N ALA A 251 14.30 4.23 -14.28
CA ALA A 251 13.80 3.75 -15.55
C ALA A 251 13.13 4.85 -16.42
N GLY A 252 13.04 6.10 -15.93
CA GLY A 252 12.32 7.17 -16.65
C GLY A 252 10.81 6.96 -16.74
N LEU A 253 10.24 6.13 -15.88
CA LEU A 253 8.83 5.76 -15.87
C LEU A 253 8.03 6.56 -14.83
N PRO A 254 6.71 6.69 -15.03
CA PRO A 254 5.83 7.24 -14.02
C PRO A 254 5.98 6.54 -12.68
N GLN A 255 5.84 7.30 -11.59
CA GLN A 255 5.97 6.75 -10.25
C GLN A 255 4.88 5.70 -10.00
N ALA A 256 5.29 4.49 -9.63
CA ALA A 256 4.41 3.40 -9.27
C ALA A 256 4.52 3.03 -7.78
N SER A 257 3.50 2.33 -7.31
CA SER A 257 3.47 1.68 -5.99
C SER A 257 3.66 0.16 -6.14
N ALA A 258 4.07 -0.49 -5.05
CA ALA A 258 4.11 -1.96 -5.01
C ALA A 258 2.74 -2.60 -5.35
N HIS A 259 1.64 -1.89 -5.06
CA HIS A 259 0.30 -2.36 -5.41
C HIS A 259 0.06 -2.33 -6.93
N GLN A 260 0.60 -1.35 -7.64
CA GLN A 260 0.51 -1.30 -9.11
C GLN A 260 1.35 -2.42 -9.75
N LEU A 261 2.56 -2.73 -9.25
CA LEU A 261 3.32 -3.89 -9.74
C LEU A 261 2.54 -5.21 -9.53
N ARG A 262 1.85 -5.35 -8.39
CA ARG A 262 0.97 -6.48 -8.16
C ARG A 262 -0.20 -6.54 -9.17
N HIS A 263 -0.77 -5.38 -9.55
CA HIS A 263 -1.78 -5.32 -10.62
C HIS A 263 -1.21 -5.78 -11.96
N VAL A 264 0.00 -5.35 -12.29
CA VAL A 264 0.68 -5.77 -13.52
C VAL A 264 0.93 -7.28 -13.51
N ALA A 265 1.41 -7.85 -12.38
CA ALA A 265 1.57 -9.29 -12.24
C ALA A 265 0.25 -10.05 -12.48
N ALA A 266 -0.86 -9.57 -11.91
CA ALA A 266 -2.19 -10.14 -12.13
C ALA A 266 -2.63 -10.08 -13.60
N THR A 267 -2.38 -8.94 -14.25
CA THR A 267 -2.71 -8.74 -15.67
C THR A 267 -1.87 -9.66 -16.56
N ALA A 268 -0.57 -9.82 -16.27
CA ALA A 268 0.30 -10.74 -16.99
C ALA A 268 -0.17 -12.20 -16.88
N MET A 269 -0.56 -12.64 -15.67
CA MET A 269 -1.13 -13.97 -15.45
C MET A 269 -2.43 -14.18 -16.25
N ARG A 270 -3.31 -13.18 -16.28
CA ARG A 270 -4.54 -13.23 -17.07
C ARG A 270 -4.25 -13.32 -18.57
N ARG A 271 -3.31 -12.53 -19.09
CA ARG A 271 -2.87 -12.59 -20.50
C ARG A 271 -2.26 -13.95 -20.86
N ALA A 272 -1.61 -14.61 -19.90
CA ALA A 272 -1.13 -15.98 -20.04
C ALA A 272 -2.24 -17.05 -19.97
N GLY A 273 -3.51 -16.65 -19.83
CA GLY A 273 -4.66 -17.55 -19.83
C GLY A 273 -5.06 -18.09 -18.46
N ALA A 274 -4.45 -17.62 -17.36
CA ALA A 274 -4.82 -18.08 -16.02
C ALA A 274 -6.26 -17.64 -15.66
N PRO A 275 -7.11 -18.55 -15.14
CA PRO A 275 -8.45 -18.23 -14.68
C PRO A 275 -8.44 -17.20 -13.54
N LEU A 276 -9.46 -16.33 -13.47
CA LEU A 276 -9.58 -15.32 -12.39
C LEU A 276 -9.59 -15.94 -10.99
N SER A 277 -10.13 -17.15 -10.85
CA SER A 277 -10.13 -17.90 -9.59
C SER A 277 -8.70 -18.23 -9.13
N GLU A 278 -7.84 -18.71 -10.04
CA GLU A 278 -6.44 -19.01 -9.74
C GLU A 278 -5.64 -17.75 -9.44
N ILE A 279 -5.85 -16.68 -10.22
CA ILE A 279 -5.24 -15.38 -9.97
C ILE A 279 -5.67 -14.86 -8.59
N SER A 280 -6.95 -15.00 -8.21
CA SER A 280 -7.47 -14.60 -6.90
C SER A 280 -6.80 -15.38 -5.77
N GLN A 281 -6.66 -16.69 -5.93
CA GLN A 281 -5.94 -17.55 -4.98
C GLN A 281 -4.48 -17.14 -4.87
N LEU A 282 -3.75 -17.06 -5.98
CA LEU A 282 -2.34 -16.71 -6.00
C LEU A 282 -2.08 -15.32 -5.38
N LEU A 283 -2.97 -14.36 -5.64
CA LEU A 283 -2.90 -13.02 -5.08
C LEU A 283 -3.52 -12.93 -3.68
N ARG A 284 -4.10 -13.98 -3.15
CA ARG A 284 -4.67 -14.01 -1.78
C ARG A 284 -5.68 -12.88 -1.54
N HIS A 285 -6.64 -12.73 -2.48
CA HIS A 285 -7.71 -11.75 -2.33
C HIS A 285 -8.76 -12.25 -1.33
N GLN A 286 -9.13 -11.40 -0.36
CA GLN A 286 -10.14 -11.77 0.66
C GLN A 286 -11.57 -11.65 0.16
N HIS A 287 -11.80 -10.92 -0.95
CA HIS A 287 -13.12 -10.68 -1.54
C HIS A 287 -13.00 -10.79 -3.06
N GLU A 288 -13.94 -11.51 -3.67
CA GLU A 288 -14.06 -11.65 -5.13
C GLU A 288 -14.16 -10.30 -5.84
N GLY A 289 -14.83 -9.31 -5.22
CA GLY A 289 -14.91 -7.94 -5.72
C GLY A 289 -13.55 -7.20 -5.85
N THR A 290 -12.48 -7.73 -5.24
CA THR A 290 -11.12 -7.19 -5.44
C THR A 290 -10.53 -7.73 -6.76
N THR A 291 -10.90 -8.94 -7.14
CA THR A 291 -10.45 -9.61 -8.36
C THR A 291 -11.25 -9.13 -9.58
N SER A 292 -12.51 -8.74 -9.40
CA SER A 292 -13.35 -8.22 -10.50
C SER A 292 -12.79 -6.92 -11.10
N LYS A 293 -11.97 -6.18 -10.36
CA LYS A 293 -11.22 -5.02 -10.90
C LYS A 293 -10.21 -5.39 -11.98
N TYR A 294 -9.79 -6.64 -12.04
CA TYR A 294 -8.94 -7.17 -13.12
C TYR A 294 -9.75 -7.73 -14.29
N GLY A 295 -11.06 -7.92 -14.11
CA GLY A 295 -11.99 -8.35 -15.15
C GLY A 295 -12.59 -7.22 -15.97
N THR A 296 -12.46 -5.97 -15.52
CA THR A 296 -12.89 -4.80 -16.28
C THR A 296 -11.87 -4.58 -17.39
N ILE A 297 -12.27 -4.73 -18.63
CA ILE A 297 -11.47 -4.40 -19.81
C ILE A 297 -10.98 -2.96 -19.64
N ASP A 298 -9.66 -2.76 -19.71
CA ASP A 298 -9.09 -1.41 -19.66
C ASP A 298 -9.60 -0.67 -20.92
N PRO A 299 -10.22 0.52 -20.79
CA PRO A 299 -10.66 1.28 -21.95
C PRO A 299 -9.55 1.49 -23.00
N ASP A 300 -8.28 1.52 -22.56
CA ASP A 300 -7.13 1.64 -23.43
C ASP A 300 -6.87 0.35 -24.25
N GLU A 301 -7.25 -0.84 -23.77
CA GLU A 301 -7.21 -2.09 -24.56
C GLU A 301 -8.28 -2.11 -25.69
N LEU A 302 -9.37 -1.36 -25.55
CA LEU A 302 -10.38 -1.22 -26.62
C LEU A 302 -9.89 -0.28 -27.74
N PHE A 303 -9.02 0.68 -27.44
CA PHE A 303 -8.49 1.58 -28.45
C PHE A 303 -7.33 0.95 -29.25
N ASP A 304 -6.45 0.17 -28.64
CA ASP A 304 -5.37 -0.53 -29.35
C ASP A 304 -5.92 -1.63 -30.29
N GLY A 305 -6.95 -2.37 -29.88
CA GLY A 305 -7.62 -3.35 -30.74
C GLY A 305 -8.41 -2.75 -31.90
N ALA A 306 -8.82 -1.48 -31.79
CA ALA A 306 -9.54 -0.79 -32.86
C ALA A 306 -8.59 -0.22 -33.94
N GLN A 307 -7.35 0.11 -33.58
CA GLN A 307 -6.36 0.59 -34.57
C GLN A 307 -5.80 -0.53 -35.45
N ASP A 308 -5.65 -1.74 -34.93
CA ASP A 308 -5.23 -2.91 -35.74
C ASP A 308 -6.33 -3.44 -36.69
N SER A 309 -7.60 -3.09 -36.42
CA SER A 309 -8.72 -3.51 -37.29
C SER A 309 -9.03 -2.54 -38.42
N TYR A 310 -8.47 -1.34 -38.43
CA TYR A 310 -8.67 -0.33 -39.48
C TYR A 310 -7.44 -0.12 -40.39
N GLY A 311 -6.36 -0.85 -40.18
CA GLY A 311 -5.11 -0.75 -40.92
C GLY A 311 -4.93 -1.75 -42.08
N GLY A 312 -5.97 -2.38 -42.56
CA GLY A 312 -5.83 -3.35 -43.66
C GLY A 312 -7.04 -3.39 -44.57
N GLY A 313 -7.04 -2.57 -45.61
CA GLY A 313 -8.07 -2.69 -46.65
C GLY A 313 -8.09 -1.57 -47.67
N GLY A 314 -7.17 -1.61 -48.63
CA GLY A 314 -7.49 -1.64 -50.04
C GLY A 314 -7.93 -0.33 -50.70
N GLU A 315 -6.98 0.36 -51.31
CA GLU A 315 -7.26 1.04 -52.56
C GLU A 315 -8.07 0.12 -53.51
N ALA A 316 -9.27 0.53 -53.82
CA ALA A 316 -9.93 0.10 -55.05
C ALA A 316 -10.78 1.26 -55.57
N ALA A 317 -10.27 1.80 -56.67
CA ALA A 317 -10.96 2.70 -57.56
C ALA A 317 -12.39 2.27 -57.83
N LEU A 318 -13.27 3.24 -57.99
CA LEU A 318 -14.26 3.23 -59.08
C LEU A 318 -14.87 4.61 -59.22
N GLY A 319 -14.42 5.29 -60.24
CA GLY A 319 -15.18 6.36 -60.82
C GLY A 319 -16.42 5.81 -61.50
N MET A 320 -17.51 6.55 -61.38
CA MET A 320 -18.56 6.53 -62.42
C MET A 320 -19.42 7.82 -62.36
N PRO A 321 -19.95 8.25 -63.47
CA PRO A 321 -20.32 9.63 -63.69
C PRO A 321 -21.77 9.94 -63.38
N MET A 322 -22.03 11.20 -63.12
CA MET A 322 -23.38 11.80 -63.18
C MET A 322 -24.00 11.61 -64.55
N ARG A 323 -25.27 11.20 -64.59
CA ARG A 323 -26.27 11.59 -65.58
C ARG A 323 -27.65 11.69 -65.01
N VAL A 324 -28.20 12.86 -65.23
CA VAL A 324 -29.56 13.37 -65.44
C VAL A 324 -30.49 13.30 -64.21
#